data_050924206bb23590165cc12bf101bf09
#
_entry.id   050924206bb23590165cc12bf101bf09
#
_cell.length_a   1.000
_cell.length_b   1.000
_cell.length_c   1.000
_cell.angle_alpha   90.00
_cell.angle_beta   90.00
_cell.angle_gamma   90.00
#
_symmetry.space_group_name_H-M   'P 1'
#
loop_
_entity.id
_entity.type
_entity.pdbx_description
1 polymer ?
#
loop_
_entity_poly.entity_id
_entity_poly.type
_entity_poly.pdbx_seq_one_letter_code
_entity_poly.pdbx_strand_id
1 'polypeptide(L)'
;MSLKSKRSSKPVYRSGLEKKFAQLMPKGRFLYEPYDIPYVTHRKYKPDFVDKKTGDIIETKGFFRAGDTQKYTAIRDMIAPTKLVFVLSDPNKKVRKGSKITMGQWCAKEGFDFYTLDEYADYVLDNG
;
A
#
# COMPACT_ATOMS: atom_id res chain seq x y z
N MET A 1 18.97 -15.48 -16.61
CA MET A 1 18.83 -14.96 -15.23
C MET A 1 20.07 -15.36 -14.47
N SER A 2 20.85 -14.40 -14.00
CA SER A 2 22.05 -14.71 -13.24
C SER A 2 21.70 -14.93 -11.78
N LEU A 3 22.03 -16.10 -11.27
CA LEU A 3 21.88 -16.41 -9.86
C LEU A 3 23.13 -15.97 -9.13
N LYS A 4 22.97 -15.00 -8.23
CA LYS A 4 24.08 -14.65 -7.34
C LYS A 4 24.17 -15.73 -6.27
N SER A 5 25.28 -16.44 -6.23
CA SER A 5 25.52 -17.36 -5.14
C SER A 5 25.65 -16.55 -3.84
N LYS A 6 24.88 -16.94 -2.84
CA LYS A 6 25.07 -16.41 -1.50
C LYS A 6 26.41 -16.91 -1.00
N ARG A 7 27.33 -15.98 -0.73
CA ARG A 7 28.64 -16.34 -0.24
C ARG A 7 28.57 -16.97 1.13
N SER A 8 29.28 -18.05 1.28
CA SER A 8 29.88 -18.66 2.48
C SER A 8 29.08 -18.77 3.76
N SER A 9 27.95 -18.12 3.96
CA SER A 9 27.12 -18.35 5.12
C SER A 9 26.16 -19.48 4.82
N LYS A 10 26.06 -20.45 5.73
CA LYS A 10 25.03 -21.47 5.65
C LYS A 10 23.66 -20.80 5.69
N PRO A 11 22.72 -21.15 4.81
CA PRO A 11 21.39 -20.58 4.84
C PRO A 11 20.70 -20.93 6.15
N VAL A 12 19.93 -19.97 6.67
CA VAL A 12 19.07 -20.20 7.83
C VAL A 12 17.71 -20.59 7.33
N TYR A 13 17.32 -21.85 7.53
CA TYR A 13 16.05 -22.37 7.08
C TYR A 13 14.93 -21.94 8.01
N ARG A 14 13.74 -21.65 7.43
CA ARG A 14 12.58 -21.18 8.20
C ARG A 14 11.81 -22.31 8.86
N SER A 15 11.99 -23.54 8.40
CA SER A 15 11.26 -24.69 8.92
C SER A 15 12.14 -25.92 9.01
N GLY A 16 11.71 -26.88 9.85
CA GLY A 16 12.38 -28.17 9.97
C GLY A 16 12.31 -28.98 8.67
N LEU A 17 11.22 -28.85 7.90
CA LEU A 17 11.08 -29.53 6.63
C LEU A 17 12.08 -29.01 5.59
N GLU A 18 12.23 -27.70 5.50
CA GLU A 18 13.24 -27.10 4.61
C GLU A 18 14.64 -27.59 4.95
N LYS A 19 14.97 -27.64 6.24
CA LYS A 19 16.25 -28.14 6.71
C LYS A 19 16.46 -29.60 6.33
N LYS A 20 15.45 -30.43 6.53
CA LYS A 20 15.50 -31.86 6.14
C LYS A 20 15.69 -32.02 4.65
N PHE A 21 14.96 -31.25 3.85
CA PHE A 21 15.10 -31.28 2.40
C PHE A 21 16.55 -31.01 2.01
N ALA A 22 17.13 -29.93 2.56
CA ALA A 22 18.50 -29.56 2.23
C ALA A 22 19.50 -30.65 2.62
N GLN A 23 19.26 -31.33 3.76
CA GLN A 23 20.14 -32.40 4.24
C GLN A 23 20.07 -33.67 3.37
N LEU A 24 18.89 -33.96 2.80
CA LEU A 24 18.67 -35.17 2.00
C LEU A 24 19.03 -35.02 0.53
N MET A 25 19.10 -33.78 0.04
CA MET A 25 19.35 -33.55 -1.38
C MET A 25 20.84 -33.52 -1.70
N PRO A 26 21.21 -33.83 -2.96
CA PRO A 26 22.61 -33.74 -3.39
C PRO A 26 23.16 -32.33 -3.17
N LYS A 27 24.37 -32.25 -2.64
CA LYS A 27 25.02 -30.98 -2.38
C LYS A 27 25.25 -30.20 -3.69
N GLY A 28 25.00 -28.89 -3.65
CA GLY A 28 25.28 -28.00 -4.77
C GLY A 28 24.25 -28.01 -5.87
N ARG A 29 23.20 -28.83 -5.75
CA ARG A 29 22.17 -28.91 -6.80
C ARG A 29 21.00 -27.97 -6.55
N PHE A 30 20.63 -27.73 -5.29
CA PHE A 30 19.47 -26.91 -4.92
C PHE A 30 19.92 -25.64 -4.20
N LEU A 31 19.38 -24.50 -4.62
CA LEU A 31 19.62 -23.21 -4.01
C LEU A 31 18.43 -22.86 -3.09
N TYR A 32 18.73 -22.32 -1.93
CA TYR A 32 17.69 -21.90 -0.99
C TYR A 32 17.35 -20.42 -1.23
N GLU A 33 16.11 -20.15 -1.58
CA GLU A 33 15.59 -18.79 -1.82
C GLU A 33 16.53 -17.93 -2.67
N PRO A 34 16.96 -18.41 -3.86
CA PRO A 34 18.02 -17.76 -4.62
C PRO A 34 17.62 -16.43 -5.25
N TYR A 35 16.32 -16.22 -5.49
CA TYR A 35 15.80 -15.00 -6.09
C TYR A 35 14.31 -14.88 -5.81
N ASP A 36 13.79 -13.66 -6.00
CA ASP A 36 12.36 -13.38 -5.88
C ASP A 36 11.71 -13.45 -7.25
N ILE A 37 10.48 -13.97 -7.29
CA ILE A 37 9.66 -13.96 -8.50
C ILE A 37 8.50 -13.01 -8.26
N PRO A 38 8.46 -11.85 -8.91
CA PRO A 38 7.33 -10.94 -8.76
C PRO A 38 6.09 -11.54 -9.40
N TYR A 39 4.95 -11.36 -8.75
CA TYR A 39 3.67 -11.78 -9.33
C TYR A 39 2.61 -10.74 -9.02
N VAL A 40 1.59 -10.69 -9.87
CA VAL A 40 0.50 -9.70 -9.78
C VAL A 40 -0.75 -10.38 -9.26
N THR A 41 -1.38 -9.75 -8.26
CA THR A 41 -2.67 -10.19 -7.77
C THR A 41 -3.74 -9.18 -8.15
N HIS A 42 -4.95 -9.67 -8.44
CA HIS A 42 -6.10 -8.82 -8.70
C HIS A 42 -6.94 -8.70 -7.43
N ARG A 43 -7.15 -7.47 -6.98
CA ARG A 43 -7.97 -7.17 -5.81
C ARG A 43 -9.07 -6.19 -6.21
N LYS A 44 -10.16 -6.21 -5.45
CA LYS A 44 -11.26 -5.27 -5.65
C LYS A 44 -11.18 -4.18 -4.59
N TYR A 45 -11.44 -2.95 -5.01
CA TYR A 45 -11.56 -1.81 -4.12
C TYR A 45 -13.03 -1.39 -4.06
N LYS A 46 -13.55 -1.29 -2.85
CA LYS A 46 -14.91 -0.80 -2.61
C LYS A 46 -14.81 0.59 -1.98
N PRO A 47 -15.18 1.65 -2.72
CA PRO A 47 -15.19 3.00 -2.15
C PRO A 47 -16.12 3.11 -0.94
N ASP A 48 -15.76 3.97 0.02
CA ASP A 48 -16.68 4.26 1.11
C ASP A 48 -17.93 4.98 0.58
N PHE A 49 -17.73 6.02 -0.24
CA PHE A 49 -18.81 6.78 -0.84
C PHE A 49 -18.43 7.21 -2.25
N VAL A 50 -19.44 7.43 -3.07
CA VAL A 50 -19.29 8.04 -4.38
C VAL A 50 -20.26 9.22 -4.46
N ASP A 51 -19.75 10.39 -4.84
CA ASP A 51 -20.58 11.57 -5.05
C ASP A 51 -21.28 11.43 -6.40
N LYS A 52 -22.61 11.29 -6.37
CA LYS A 52 -23.40 11.13 -7.61
C LYS A 52 -23.28 12.33 -8.54
N LYS A 53 -23.04 13.52 -8.00
CA LYS A 53 -22.99 14.74 -8.77
C LYS A 53 -21.70 14.86 -9.56
N THR A 54 -20.57 14.54 -8.92
CA THR A 54 -19.24 14.73 -9.51
C THR A 54 -18.60 13.44 -9.99
N GLY A 55 -19.03 12.30 -9.45
CA GLY A 55 -18.38 11.01 -9.66
C GLY A 55 -17.16 10.80 -8.76
N ASP A 56 -16.84 11.77 -7.91
CA ASP A 56 -15.70 11.64 -7.03
C ASP A 56 -15.87 10.47 -6.05
N ILE A 57 -14.78 9.77 -5.82
CA ILE A 57 -14.72 8.68 -4.85
C ILE A 57 -14.24 9.28 -3.54
N ILE A 58 -14.97 9.01 -2.46
CA ILE A 58 -14.68 9.54 -1.14
C ILE A 58 -14.23 8.41 -0.23
N GLU A 59 -13.05 8.57 0.34
CA GLU A 59 -12.50 7.61 1.28
C GLU A 59 -12.35 8.29 2.64
N THR A 60 -13.02 7.76 3.67
CA THR A 60 -12.90 8.29 5.03
C THR A 60 -11.84 7.52 5.78
N LYS A 61 -10.90 8.21 6.43
CA LYS A 61 -9.77 7.57 7.11
C LYS A 61 -9.49 8.19 8.48
N GLY A 62 -9.44 7.34 9.50
CA GLY A 62 -8.91 7.71 10.80
C GLY A 62 -7.40 7.51 10.91
N PHE A 63 -6.89 6.52 10.21
CA PHE A 63 -5.46 6.20 10.16
C PHE A 63 -5.17 5.35 8.93
N PHE A 64 -3.90 5.29 8.52
CA PHE A 64 -3.48 4.41 7.45
C PHE A 64 -2.92 3.10 8.03
N ARG A 65 -3.27 2.00 7.38
CA ARG A 65 -2.72 0.68 7.67
C ARG A 65 -1.52 0.42 6.75
N ALA A 66 -0.74 -0.60 7.10
CA ALA A 66 0.35 -1.04 6.22
C ALA A 66 -0.20 -1.38 4.83
N GLY A 67 0.46 -0.84 3.81
CA GLY A 67 0.05 -1.05 2.42
C GLY A 67 -0.96 -0.07 1.88
N ASP A 68 -1.60 0.75 2.73
CA ASP A 68 -2.63 1.70 2.27
C ASP A 68 -2.07 2.74 1.30
N THR A 69 -0.87 3.25 1.55
CA THR A 69 -0.28 4.27 0.68
C THR A 69 -0.08 3.74 -0.74
N GLN A 70 0.44 2.53 -0.90
CA GLN A 70 0.59 1.89 -2.21
C GLN A 70 -0.76 1.60 -2.85
N LYS A 71 -1.72 1.12 -2.06
CA LYS A 71 -3.07 0.81 -2.52
C LYS A 71 -3.74 2.04 -3.12
N TYR A 72 -3.75 3.16 -2.40
CA TYR A 72 -4.47 4.35 -2.86
C TYR A 72 -3.78 5.05 -4.03
N THR A 73 -2.45 5.04 -4.09
CA THR A 73 -1.76 5.58 -5.27
C THR A 73 -2.06 4.73 -6.51
N ALA A 74 -2.12 3.42 -6.38
CA ALA A 74 -2.48 2.53 -7.49
C ALA A 74 -3.92 2.78 -7.95
N ILE A 75 -4.87 2.91 -7.00
CA ILE A 75 -6.27 3.20 -7.32
C ILE A 75 -6.37 4.55 -8.03
N ARG A 76 -5.71 5.60 -7.52
CA ARG A 76 -5.68 6.92 -8.15
C ARG A 76 -5.32 6.83 -9.62
N ASP A 77 -4.25 6.10 -9.92
CA ASP A 77 -3.75 5.98 -11.29
C ASP A 77 -4.72 5.22 -12.19
N MET A 78 -5.43 4.23 -11.62
CA MET A 78 -6.39 3.43 -12.38
C MET A 78 -7.68 4.17 -12.69
N ILE A 79 -8.14 5.03 -11.79
CA ILE A 79 -9.45 5.70 -11.94
C ILE A 79 -9.37 7.07 -12.59
N ALA A 80 -8.17 7.61 -12.78
CA ALA A 80 -8.01 8.93 -13.38
C ALA A 80 -8.79 9.04 -14.69
N PRO A 81 -9.48 10.12 -15.00
CA PRO A 81 -9.45 11.41 -14.31
C PRO A 81 -10.42 11.54 -13.12
N THR A 82 -11.14 10.47 -12.75
CA THR A 82 -11.98 10.48 -11.55
C THR A 82 -11.11 10.71 -10.32
N LYS A 83 -11.54 11.57 -9.41
CA LYS A 83 -10.77 11.90 -8.22
C LYS A 83 -11.07 10.97 -7.06
N LEU A 84 -10.03 10.63 -6.32
CA LEU A 84 -10.12 10.00 -5.02
C LEU A 84 -9.87 11.08 -3.98
N VAL A 85 -10.87 11.37 -3.16
CA VAL A 85 -10.82 12.44 -2.15
C VAL A 85 -10.80 11.80 -0.77
N PHE A 86 -9.88 12.24 0.07
CA PHE A 86 -9.81 11.76 1.45
C PHE A 86 -10.52 12.71 2.40
N VAL A 87 -11.33 12.15 3.28
CA VAL A 87 -11.87 12.85 4.44
C VAL A 87 -11.18 12.25 5.66
N LEU A 88 -10.29 13.03 6.27
CA LEU A 88 -9.41 12.57 7.33
C LEU A 88 -9.94 13.04 8.69
N SER A 89 -9.96 12.14 9.69
CA SER A 89 -10.34 12.54 11.04
C SER A 89 -9.32 13.52 11.64
N ASP A 90 -8.03 13.34 11.31
CA ASP A 90 -6.95 14.22 11.78
C ASP A 90 -5.83 14.25 10.74
N PRO A 91 -5.77 15.28 9.87
CA PRO A 91 -4.71 15.40 8.88
C PRO A 91 -3.30 15.50 9.46
N ASN A 92 -3.19 15.91 10.72
CA ASN A 92 -1.89 16.05 11.38
C ASN A 92 -1.36 14.73 11.97
N LYS A 93 -2.15 13.68 11.92
CA LYS A 93 -1.72 12.36 12.35
C LYS A 93 -0.64 11.83 11.39
N LYS A 94 0.40 11.22 11.93
CA LYS A 94 1.48 10.65 11.10
C LYS A 94 0.95 9.50 10.23
N VAL A 95 1.53 9.35 9.05
CA VAL A 95 1.18 8.27 8.10
C VAL A 95 1.33 6.90 8.75
N ARG A 96 2.37 6.75 9.57
CA ARG A 96 2.62 5.55 10.36
C ARG A 96 3.50 5.92 11.55
N LYS A 97 3.60 5.03 12.52
CA LYS A 97 4.50 5.22 13.66
C LYS A 97 5.94 5.41 13.15
N GLY A 98 6.60 6.46 13.62
CA GLY A 98 7.96 6.77 13.21
C GLY A 98 8.08 7.55 11.90
N SER A 99 6.98 7.80 11.21
CA SER A 99 7.00 8.61 9.99
C SER A 99 7.27 10.08 10.30
N LYS A 100 7.96 10.76 9.39
CA LYS A 100 8.21 12.20 9.48
C LYS A 100 7.07 13.03 8.90
N ILE A 101 6.19 12.44 8.09
CA ILE A 101 5.10 13.16 7.43
C ILE A 101 3.75 12.77 7.98
N THR A 102 2.82 13.73 7.94
CA THR A 102 1.44 13.52 8.34
C THR A 102 0.62 12.96 7.17
N MET A 103 -0.59 12.47 7.49
CA MET A 103 -1.52 12.00 6.47
C MET A 103 -1.88 13.10 5.48
N GLY A 104 -2.11 14.33 5.97
CA GLY A 104 -2.38 15.47 5.11
C GLY A 104 -1.21 15.82 4.20
N GLN A 105 0.01 15.79 4.75
CA GLN A 105 1.22 16.02 3.94
C GLN A 105 1.39 14.95 2.88
N TRP A 106 1.11 13.70 3.21
CA TRP A 106 1.16 12.62 2.24
C TRP A 106 0.15 12.83 1.11
N CYS A 107 -1.10 13.19 1.46
CA CYS A 107 -2.14 13.48 0.46
C CYS A 107 -1.70 14.59 -0.48
N ALA A 108 -1.18 15.68 0.06
CA ALA A 108 -0.69 16.81 -0.73
C ALA A 108 0.45 16.40 -1.65
N LYS A 109 1.40 15.64 -1.14
CA LYS A 109 2.54 15.14 -1.91
C LYS A 109 2.11 14.26 -3.08
N GLU A 110 1.12 13.39 -2.85
CA GLU A 110 0.65 12.45 -3.86
C GLU A 110 -0.45 13.02 -4.75
N GLY A 111 -0.84 14.27 -4.55
CA GLY A 111 -1.83 14.92 -5.39
C GLY A 111 -3.28 14.58 -5.08
N PHE A 112 -3.56 14.07 -3.89
CA PHE A 112 -4.92 13.83 -3.44
C PHE A 112 -5.52 15.09 -2.81
N ASP A 113 -6.77 15.39 -3.13
CA ASP A 113 -7.55 16.35 -2.35
C ASP A 113 -7.90 15.72 -1.00
N PHE A 114 -7.82 16.48 0.06
CA PHE A 114 -8.18 16.00 1.39
C PHE A 114 -8.81 17.11 2.23
N TYR A 115 -9.66 16.69 3.14
CA TYR A 115 -10.43 17.59 4.03
C TYR A 115 -10.62 16.91 5.38
N THR A 116 -10.84 17.72 6.41
CA THR A 116 -11.52 17.21 7.61
C THR A 116 -13.01 17.05 7.31
N LEU A 117 -13.75 16.37 8.17
CA LEU A 117 -15.17 16.18 7.95
C LEU A 117 -15.90 17.52 7.84
N ASP A 118 -15.64 18.46 8.75
CA ASP A 118 -16.28 19.76 8.72
C ASP A 118 -15.92 20.57 7.48
N GLU A 119 -14.65 20.54 7.08
CA GLU A 119 -14.21 21.21 5.86
C GLU A 119 -14.90 20.65 4.62
N TYR A 120 -15.03 19.33 4.54
CA TYR A 120 -15.66 18.69 3.39
C TYR A 120 -17.17 18.99 3.35
N ALA A 121 -17.82 18.97 4.52
CA ALA A 121 -19.23 19.33 4.60
C ALA A 121 -19.46 20.77 4.12
N ASP A 122 -18.62 21.71 4.57
CA ASP A 122 -18.69 23.10 4.10
C ASP A 122 -18.45 23.21 2.60
N TYR A 123 -17.46 22.49 2.08
CA TYR A 123 -17.17 22.47 0.65
C TYR A 123 -18.35 21.97 -0.18
N VAL A 124 -19.00 20.89 0.24
CA VAL A 124 -20.14 20.30 -0.46
C VAL A 124 -21.34 21.23 -0.43
N LEU A 125 -21.62 21.87 0.73
CA LEU A 125 -22.73 22.80 0.87
C LEU A 125 -22.54 24.07 0.05
N ASP A 126 -21.27 24.56 -0.03
CA ASP A 126 -20.96 25.76 -0.80
C ASP A 126 -20.95 25.54 -2.30
N ASN A 127 -20.62 24.33 -2.74
CA ASN A 127 -20.47 23.97 -4.15
C ASN A 127 -21.58 23.04 -4.65
N GLY A 128 -22.50 22.74 -3.78
CA GLY A 128 -23.65 21.90 -4.14
C GLY A 128 -24.70 22.66 -4.89
#